data_b39be4925c5422c180fb1a01e7bebad4
#
_entry.id   b39be4925c5422c180fb1a01e7bebad4
#
_cell.length_a   1.000
_cell.length_b   1.000
_cell.length_c   1.000
_cell.angle_alpha   90.00
_cell.angle_beta   90.00
_cell.angle_gamma   90.00
#
_symmetry.space_group_name_H-M   'P 1'
#
loop_
_entity.id
_entity.type
_entity.pdbx_description
1 polymer ?
#
loop_
_entity_poly.entity_id
_entity_poly.type
_entity_poly.pdbx_seq_one_letter_code
_entity_poly.pdbx_strand_id
1 'polypeptide(L)'
;MKNNNLVIKLFLITLLIFSSCSSDFEEINTNEYKFNDATPEEVFAGVVKNTLDLVGGVMNDQIFNTYASYYGGKGGQFSRFFYQESTLDNYWRKFYVNILKNNQEIIDNFSDNPDYINRTYIAKIWKSYVFSVMVSTFGPVPYEEALSGA
;
A
#
# COMPACT_ATOMS: atom_id res chain seq x y z
N MET A 1 37.92 -35.59 -36.60
CA MET A 1 37.67 -35.87 -35.16
C MET A 1 38.19 -34.80 -34.21
N LYS A 2 39.12 -33.91 -34.59
CA LYS A 2 39.70 -32.90 -33.67
C LYS A 2 38.77 -31.70 -33.37
N ASN A 3 37.85 -31.38 -34.30
CA ASN A 3 36.92 -30.23 -34.14
C ASN A 3 35.76 -30.49 -33.17
N ASN A 4 35.28 -31.74 -33.03
CA ASN A 4 34.15 -32.04 -32.16
C ASN A 4 34.48 -31.82 -30.67
N ASN A 5 35.74 -32.07 -30.28
CA ASN A 5 36.16 -31.86 -28.90
C ASN A 5 36.25 -30.38 -28.54
N LEU A 6 36.51 -29.51 -29.52
CA LEU A 6 36.51 -28.05 -29.29
C LEU A 6 35.08 -27.52 -29.09
N VAL A 7 34.16 -27.98 -29.93
CA VAL A 7 32.72 -27.59 -29.83
C VAL A 7 32.13 -28.07 -28.53
N ILE A 8 32.42 -29.30 -28.09
CA ILE A 8 31.93 -29.84 -26.81
C ILE A 8 32.51 -29.05 -25.63
N LYS A 9 33.80 -28.68 -25.68
CA LYS A 9 34.41 -27.86 -24.63
C LYS A 9 33.80 -26.45 -24.57
N LEU A 10 33.54 -25.84 -25.73
CA LEU A 10 32.88 -24.54 -25.80
C LEU A 10 31.46 -24.59 -25.23
N PHE A 11 30.70 -25.64 -25.56
CA PHE A 11 29.34 -25.87 -25.07
C PHE A 11 29.31 -26.08 -23.55
N LEU A 12 30.26 -26.84 -22.99
CA LEU A 12 30.41 -27.05 -21.54
C LEU A 12 30.75 -25.75 -20.80
N ILE A 13 31.61 -24.90 -21.35
CA ILE A 13 31.98 -23.61 -20.78
C ILE A 13 30.75 -22.66 -20.79
N THR A 14 29.96 -22.65 -21.85
CA THR A 14 28.74 -21.85 -21.95
C THR A 14 27.70 -22.30 -20.95
N LEU A 15 27.56 -23.61 -20.72
CA LEU A 15 26.62 -24.14 -19.71
C LEU A 15 26.99 -23.74 -18.28
N LEU A 16 28.28 -23.64 -17.96
CA LEU A 16 28.77 -23.21 -16.64
C LEU A 16 28.54 -21.71 -16.38
N ILE A 17 28.47 -20.88 -17.42
CA ILE A 17 28.21 -19.44 -17.27
C ILE A 17 26.74 -19.19 -16.95
N PHE A 18 25.80 -20.00 -17.42
CA PHE A 18 24.38 -19.86 -17.15
C PHE A 18 23.94 -20.32 -15.75
N SER A 19 24.76 -21.12 -15.04
CA SER A 19 24.42 -21.59 -13.67
C SER A 19 24.85 -20.64 -12.56
N SER A 20 25.54 -19.55 -12.86
CA SER A 20 26.15 -18.66 -11.85
C SER A 20 25.23 -17.53 -11.33
N CYS A 21 24.01 -17.38 -11.83
CA CYS A 21 23.20 -16.19 -11.52
C CYS A 21 22.02 -16.39 -10.55
N SER A 22 21.87 -17.56 -9.92
CA SER A 22 20.66 -17.81 -9.12
C SER A 22 20.84 -17.90 -7.62
N SER A 23 22.08 -17.99 -7.10
CA SER A 23 22.31 -18.24 -5.67
C SER A 23 22.14 -17.00 -4.78
N ASP A 24 22.32 -15.80 -5.32
CA ASP A 24 22.31 -14.57 -4.51
C ASP A 24 20.98 -13.79 -4.58
N PHE A 25 20.02 -14.29 -5.37
CA PHE A 25 18.76 -13.57 -5.57
C PHE A 25 17.88 -13.50 -4.32
N GLU A 26 17.89 -14.53 -3.49
CA GLU A 26 17.18 -14.54 -2.23
C GLU A 26 17.85 -13.63 -1.20
N GLU A 27 19.18 -13.62 -1.14
CA GLU A 27 19.94 -12.78 -0.23
C GLU A 27 19.82 -11.29 -0.59
N ILE A 28 19.91 -10.94 -1.87
CA ILE A 28 19.74 -9.55 -2.36
C ILE A 28 18.29 -9.06 -2.20
N ASN A 29 17.31 -9.94 -2.31
CA ASN A 29 15.90 -9.60 -2.11
C ASN A 29 15.46 -9.66 -0.65
N THR A 30 16.29 -10.19 0.25
CA THR A 30 16.00 -10.15 1.68
C THR A 30 16.37 -8.75 2.19
N ASN A 31 15.38 -7.89 2.32
CA ASN A 31 15.57 -6.58 2.92
C ASN A 31 15.82 -6.77 4.41
N GLU A 32 17.07 -6.66 4.86
CA GLU A 32 17.46 -6.75 6.28
C GLU A 32 16.77 -5.69 7.16
N TYR A 33 16.25 -4.63 6.53
CA TYR A 33 15.47 -3.58 7.19
C TYR A 33 13.95 -3.80 7.12
N LYS A 34 13.50 -4.93 6.57
CA LYS A 34 12.09 -5.29 6.58
C LYS A 34 11.75 -5.71 8.01
N PHE A 35 10.92 -4.93 8.69
CA PHE A 35 10.31 -5.32 9.94
C PHE A 35 9.43 -6.56 9.70
N ASN A 36 10.04 -7.75 9.77
CA ASN A 36 9.32 -9.01 9.60
C ASN A 36 8.46 -9.35 10.82
N ASP A 37 8.65 -8.63 11.94
CA ASP A 37 8.01 -8.88 13.23
C ASP A 37 7.31 -7.63 13.78
N ALA A 38 6.72 -6.80 12.90
CA ALA A 38 5.96 -5.64 13.36
C ALA A 38 4.75 -6.10 14.18
N THR A 39 4.63 -5.57 15.37
CA THR A 39 3.46 -5.82 16.22
C THR A 39 2.21 -5.16 15.62
N PRO A 40 0.99 -5.68 15.90
CA PRO A 40 -0.24 -5.05 15.41
C PRO A 40 -0.39 -3.60 15.88
N GLU A 41 0.19 -3.23 17.02
CA GLU A 41 0.20 -1.86 17.54
C GLU A 41 1.04 -0.92 16.65
N GLU A 42 2.20 -1.35 16.23
CA GLU A 42 3.09 -0.55 15.37
C GLU A 42 2.46 -0.35 13.98
N VAL A 43 1.92 -1.43 13.40
CA VAL A 43 1.20 -1.33 12.12
C VAL A 43 -0.01 -0.42 12.25
N PHE A 44 -0.80 -0.57 13.33
CA PHE A 44 -1.97 0.26 13.56
C PHE A 44 -1.63 1.74 13.77
N ALA A 45 -0.56 2.05 14.49
CA ALA A 45 -0.08 3.43 14.62
C ALA A 45 0.24 4.06 13.26
N GLY A 46 0.86 3.30 12.35
CA GLY A 46 1.08 3.71 10.96
C GLY A 46 -0.21 3.93 10.18
N VAL A 47 -1.19 3.04 10.34
CA VAL A 47 -2.52 3.16 9.73
C VAL A 47 -3.24 4.43 10.19
N VAL A 48 -3.27 4.68 11.49
CA VAL A 48 -3.90 5.89 12.08
C VAL A 48 -3.18 7.15 11.58
N LYS A 49 -1.86 7.17 11.65
CA LYS A 49 -1.06 8.31 11.16
C LYS A 49 -1.36 8.61 9.69
N ASN A 50 -1.31 7.60 8.82
CA ASN A 50 -1.56 7.78 7.39
C ASN A 50 -3.00 8.23 7.10
N THR A 51 -3.97 7.75 7.88
CA THR A 51 -5.37 8.19 7.77
C THR A 51 -5.52 9.65 8.15
N LEU A 52 -4.96 10.06 9.28
CA LEU A 52 -5.07 11.43 9.78
C LEU A 52 -4.32 12.42 8.88
N ASP A 53 -3.13 12.06 8.42
CA ASP A 53 -2.37 12.89 7.47
C ASP A 53 -3.12 13.07 6.15
N LEU A 54 -3.77 12.01 5.66
CA LEU A 54 -4.54 12.09 4.41
C LEU A 54 -5.85 12.85 4.59
N VAL A 55 -6.68 12.45 5.52
CA VAL A 55 -8.05 12.97 5.70
C VAL A 55 -8.03 14.31 6.42
N GLY A 56 -7.36 14.40 7.55
CA GLY A 56 -7.30 15.60 8.39
C GLY A 56 -6.38 16.69 7.86
N GLY A 57 -5.34 16.30 7.09
CA GLY A 57 -4.41 17.23 6.47
C GLY A 57 -4.78 17.52 5.02
N VAL A 58 -4.24 16.72 4.11
CA VAL A 58 -4.24 17.03 2.68
C VAL A 58 -5.64 17.14 2.08
N MET A 59 -6.53 16.18 2.36
CA MET A 59 -7.91 16.22 1.82
C MET A 59 -8.74 17.32 2.46
N ASN A 60 -8.56 17.56 3.75
CA ASN A 60 -9.25 18.64 4.45
C ASN A 60 -8.89 20.00 3.83
N ASP A 61 -7.62 20.24 3.56
CA ASP A 61 -7.17 21.52 2.97
C ASP A 61 -7.53 21.64 1.48
N GLN A 62 -7.36 20.59 0.71
CA GLN A 62 -7.49 20.66 -0.74
C GLN A 62 -8.92 20.43 -1.24
N ILE A 63 -9.72 19.66 -0.51
CA ILE A 63 -11.07 19.28 -0.93
C ILE A 63 -12.10 19.89 0.02
N PHE A 64 -12.14 19.43 1.27
CA PHE A 64 -13.28 19.72 2.15
C PHE A 64 -13.45 21.20 2.45
N ASN A 65 -12.39 21.88 2.89
CA ASN A 65 -12.45 23.32 3.20
C ASN A 65 -12.64 24.18 1.96
N THR A 66 -12.10 23.74 0.81
CA THR A 66 -12.25 24.45 -0.45
C THR A 66 -13.69 24.37 -0.97
N TYR A 67 -14.28 23.15 -1.02
CA TYR A 67 -15.65 22.97 -1.50
C TYR A 67 -16.70 23.48 -0.50
N ALA A 68 -16.41 23.45 0.79
CA ALA A 68 -17.26 24.06 1.81
C ALA A 68 -17.15 25.61 1.84
N SER A 69 -16.28 26.19 1.00
CA SER A 69 -16.04 27.64 0.94
C SER A 69 -15.54 28.26 2.24
N TYR A 70 -14.88 27.46 3.10
CA TYR A 70 -14.24 27.97 4.31
C TYR A 70 -12.96 28.75 4.00
N TYR A 71 -12.29 28.43 2.89
CA TYR A 71 -11.15 29.20 2.41
C TYR A 71 -11.54 30.08 1.23
N GLY A 72 -11.63 31.38 1.48
CA GLY A 72 -11.71 32.39 0.43
C GLY A 72 -10.36 32.57 -0.24
N GLY A 73 -10.22 32.15 -1.50
CA GLY A 73 -8.95 32.27 -2.21
C GLY A 73 -8.64 33.68 -2.67
N LYS A 74 -7.49 34.22 -2.27
CA LYS A 74 -6.91 35.37 -3.00
C LYS A 74 -6.39 34.89 -4.35
N GLY A 75 -7.01 35.36 -5.44
CA GLY A 75 -6.46 35.30 -6.80
C GLY A 75 -6.20 33.90 -7.38
N GLY A 76 -6.97 33.48 -8.37
CA GLY A 76 -6.63 32.32 -9.21
C GLY A 76 -7.06 30.94 -8.69
N GLN A 77 -7.81 30.85 -7.62
CA GLN A 77 -8.20 29.55 -7.02
C GLN A 77 -9.43 28.88 -7.67
N PHE A 78 -9.99 29.43 -8.72
CA PHE A 78 -11.06 28.77 -9.49
C PHE A 78 -10.63 27.40 -10.03
N SER A 79 -9.34 27.17 -10.24
CA SER A 79 -8.81 25.87 -10.65
C SER A 79 -8.95 24.78 -9.57
N ARG A 80 -9.14 25.13 -8.31
CA ARG A 80 -9.34 24.16 -7.22
C ARG A 80 -10.74 23.55 -7.19
N PHE A 81 -11.72 24.18 -7.83
CA PHE A 81 -13.06 23.63 -8.00
C PHE A 81 -13.15 22.61 -9.15
N PHE A 82 -12.11 22.47 -9.95
CA PHE A 82 -12.03 21.43 -10.97
C PHE A 82 -11.33 20.20 -10.40
N TYR A 83 -11.99 19.04 -10.52
CA TYR A 83 -11.40 17.76 -10.17
C TYR A 83 -10.17 17.52 -11.03
N GLN A 84 -9.04 17.32 -10.37
CA GLN A 84 -7.83 16.82 -11.02
C GLN A 84 -7.77 15.30 -10.81
N GLU A 85 -7.94 14.56 -11.88
CA GLU A 85 -7.95 13.09 -11.88
C GLU A 85 -6.72 12.52 -11.17
N SER A 86 -5.53 13.01 -11.49
CA SER A 86 -4.29 12.58 -10.85
C SER A 86 -4.25 12.77 -9.33
N THR A 87 -4.93 13.77 -8.81
CA THR A 87 -5.04 14.02 -7.37
C THR A 87 -5.98 13.01 -6.72
N LEU A 88 -7.11 12.73 -7.36
CA LEU A 88 -8.08 11.75 -6.86
C LEU A 88 -7.52 10.33 -6.91
N ASP A 89 -6.82 9.96 -7.99
CA ASP A 89 -6.11 8.68 -8.12
C ASP A 89 -5.07 8.49 -7.02
N ASN A 90 -4.33 9.55 -6.69
CA ASN A 90 -3.36 9.50 -5.60
C ASN A 90 -4.03 9.28 -4.23
N TYR A 91 -5.19 9.92 -3.98
CA TYR A 91 -5.93 9.68 -2.73
C TYR A 91 -6.51 8.27 -2.69
N TRP A 92 -7.10 7.81 -3.78
CA TRP A 92 -7.59 6.44 -3.94
C TRP A 92 -6.50 5.42 -3.61
N ARG A 93 -5.33 5.57 -4.23
CA ARG A 93 -4.19 4.69 -3.99
C ARG A 93 -3.73 4.72 -2.52
N LYS A 94 -3.68 5.89 -1.89
CA LYS A 94 -3.30 6.01 -0.48
C LYS A 94 -4.27 5.31 0.45
N PHE A 95 -5.58 5.40 0.19
CA PHE A 95 -6.57 4.68 0.98
C PHE A 95 -6.39 3.17 0.89
N TYR A 96 -6.31 2.62 -0.32
CA TYR A 96 -6.22 1.17 -0.49
C TYR A 96 -4.84 0.60 -0.14
N VAL A 97 -3.76 1.23 -0.60
CA VAL A 97 -2.41 0.67 -0.46
C VAL A 97 -1.79 0.98 0.90
N ASN A 98 -1.89 2.24 1.37
CA ASN A 98 -1.15 2.63 2.56
C ASN A 98 -1.96 2.49 3.85
N ILE A 99 -3.29 2.51 3.76
CA ILE A 99 -4.18 2.49 4.93
C ILE A 99 -4.90 1.16 5.05
N LEU A 100 -5.78 0.85 4.09
CA LEU A 100 -6.66 -0.32 4.18
C LEU A 100 -5.92 -1.64 4.10
N LYS A 101 -4.90 -1.75 3.24
CA LYS A 101 -4.09 -2.96 3.12
C LYS A 101 -3.39 -3.28 4.44
N ASN A 102 -2.67 -2.32 5.01
CA ASN A 102 -1.97 -2.51 6.28
C ASN A 102 -2.94 -2.81 7.43
N ASN A 103 -4.10 -2.16 7.43
CA ASN A 103 -5.13 -2.44 8.43
C ASN A 103 -5.75 -3.84 8.26
N GLN A 104 -5.90 -4.32 7.02
CA GLN A 104 -6.36 -5.67 6.73
C GLN A 104 -5.34 -6.72 7.16
N GLU A 105 -4.04 -6.47 7.00
CA GLU A 105 -2.98 -7.36 7.48
C GLU A 105 -3.06 -7.61 8.99
N ILE A 106 -3.45 -6.60 9.79
CA ILE A 106 -3.69 -6.80 11.23
C ILE A 106 -4.86 -7.77 11.44
N ILE A 107 -5.94 -7.60 10.69
CA ILE A 107 -7.13 -8.45 10.80
C ILE A 107 -6.79 -9.89 10.41
N ASP A 108 -6.10 -10.08 9.28
CA ASP A 108 -5.81 -11.39 8.72
C ASP A 108 -4.81 -12.19 9.58
N ASN A 109 -3.78 -11.51 10.09
CA ASN A 109 -2.70 -12.19 10.80
C ASN A 109 -2.99 -12.42 12.29
N PHE A 110 -3.90 -11.66 12.89
CA PHE A 110 -4.11 -11.68 14.35
C PHE A 110 -5.53 -12.01 14.79
N SER A 111 -6.48 -12.27 13.89
CA SER A 111 -7.89 -12.54 14.25
C SER A 111 -8.08 -13.82 15.06
N ASP A 112 -7.23 -14.81 14.84
CA ASP A 112 -7.32 -16.11 15.50
C ASP A 112 -6.55 -16.18 16.82
N ASN A 113 -5.84 -15.11 17.19
CA ASN A 113 -5.05 -15.05 18.42
C ASN A 113 -5.84 -14.36 19.54
N PRO A 114 -6.20 -15.08 20.64
CA PRO A 114 -6.97 -14.50 21.74
C PRO A 114 -6.32 -13.29 22.39
N ASP A 115 -4.99 -13.21 22.42
CA ASP A 115 -4.25 -12.11 23.03
C ASP A 115 -4.37 -10.80 22.25
N TYR A 116 -4.73 -10.89 20.97
CA TYR A 116 -4.86 -9.75 20.07
C TYR A 116 -6.30 -9.44 19.66
N ILE A 117 -7.29 -10.11 20.22
CA ILE A 117 -8.68 -10.00 19.78
C ILE A 117 -9.22 -8.57 19.84
N ASN A 118 -8.91 -7.81 20.90
CA ASN A 118 -9.33 -6.43 21.03
C ASN A 118 -8.68 -5.52 19.97
N ARG A 119 -7.42 -5.76 19.62
CA ARG A 119 -6.69 -5.03 18.60
C ARG A 119 -7.28 -5.28 17.21
N THR A 120 -7.64 -6.51 16.95
CA THR A 120 -8.35 -6.90 15.71
C THR A 120 -9.70 -6.20 15.60
N TYR A 121 -10.48 -6.11 16.68
CA TYR A 121 -11.75 -5.38 16.68
C TYR A 121 -11.54 -3.87 16.46
N ILE A 122 -10.52 -3.28 17.07
CA ILE A 122 -10.16 -1.87 16.83
C ILE A 122 -9.80 -1.66 15.35
N ALA A 123 -9.03 -2.56 14.75
CA ALA A 123 -8.72 -2.50 13.32
C ALA A 123 -9.98 -2.62 12.43
N LYS A 124 -10.93 -3.49 12.78
CA LYS A 124 -12.22 -3.59 12.06
C LYS A 124 -13.05 -2.31 12.17
N ILE A 125 -13.11 -1.70 13.34
CA ILE A 125 -13.79 -0.40 13.54
C ILE A 125 -13.11 0.68 12.69
N TRP A 126 -11.77 0.73 12.69
CA TRP A 126 -11.02 1.70 11.90
C TRP A 126 -11.22 1.50 10.39
N LYS A 127 -11.26 0.23 9.93
CA LYS A 127 -11.61 -0.10 8.54
C LYS A 127 -12.96 0.50 8.15
N SER A 128 -13.97 0.34 9.00
CA SER A 128 -15.30 0.89 8.77
C SER A 128 -15.31 2.41 8.70
N TYR A 129 -14.55 3.07 9.57
CA TYR A 129 -14.37 4.52 9.53
C TYR A 129 -13.73 4.98 8.21
N VAL A 130 -12.64 4.35 7.80
CA VAL A 130 -11.94 4.69 6.54
C VAL A 130 -12.87 4.54 5.34
N PHE A 131 -13.61 3.42 5.26
CA PHE A 131 -14.59 3.23 4.19
C PHE A 131 -15.73 4.25 4.22
N SER A 132 -16.19 4.68 5.40
CA SER A 132 -17.20 5.74 5.50
C SER A 132 -16.71 7.06 4.90
N VAL A 133 -15.45 7.42 5.14
CA VAL A 133 -14.83 8.61 4.53
C VAL A 133 -14.72 8.43 3.00
N MET A 134 -14.29 7.25 2.54
CA MET A 134 -14.18 6.99 1.11
C MET A 134 -15.52 7.08 0.39
N VAL A 135 -16.56 6.47 0.94
CA VAL A 135 -17.92 6.54 0.36
C VAL A 135 -18.44 7.97 0.32
N SER A 136 -18.18 8.75 1.38
CA SER A 136 -18.57 10.17 1.44
C SER A 136 -17.81 11.03 0.42
N THR A 137 -16.59 10.62 0.04
CA THR A 137 -15.74 11.38 -0.88
C THR A 137 -15.93 10.97 -2.34
N PHE A 138 -15.99 9.67 -2.60
CA PHE A 138 -15.95 9.10 -3.96
C PHE A 138 -17.30 8.50 -4.41
N GLY A 139 -18.25 8.33 -3.50
CA GLY A 139 -19.47 7.56 -3.76
C GLY A 139 -19.26 6.06 -3.54
N PRO A 140 -19.95 5.18 -4.27
CA PRO A 140 -19.81 3.73 -4.11
C PRO A 140 -18.37 3.26 -4.36
N VAL A 141 -17.82 2.48 -3.43
CA VAL A 141 -16.45 1.96 -3.49
C VAL A 141 -16.44 0.44 -3.34
N PRO A 142 -15.50 -0.29 -3.96
CA PRO A 142 -15.31 -1.73 -3.74
C PRO A 142 -14.99 -2.01 -2.27
N TYR A 143 -15.67 -2.99 -1.67
CA TYR A 143 -15.50 -3.33 -0.26
C TYR A 143 -15.11 -4.80 -0.03
N GLU A 144 -15.89 -5.75 -0.55
CA GLU A 144 -15.80 -7.17 -0.19
C GLU A 144 -14.49 -7.82 -0.69
N GLU A 145 -14.13 -7.62 -1.96
CA GLU A 145 -12.97 -8.27 -2.57
C GLU A 145 -11.77 -7.34 -2.78
N ALA A 146 -11.91 -6.07 -2.43
CA ALA A 146 -10.91 -5.04 -2.73
C ALA A 146 -9.53 -5.27 -2.07
N LEU A 147 -9.47 -6.07 -1.01
CA LEU A 147 -8.26 -6.34 -0.23
C LEU A 147 -7.88 -7.82 -0.20
N SER A 148 -8.55 -8.65 -1.00
CA SER A 148 -8.33 -10.11 -1.03
C SER A 148 -7.00 -10.52 -1.67
N GLY A 149 -6.33 -9.61 -2.37
CA GLY A 149 -5.08 -9.92 -3.08
C GLY A 149 -5.29 -10.71 -4.38
N ALA A 150 -6.53 -10.82 -4.86
CA ALA A 150 -6.88 -11.46 -6.12
C ALA A 150 -6.64 -10.55 -7.32
#